data_c94cc829ec49e248e1e7cce06d6319d9
#
_entry.id   c94cc829ec49e248e1e7cce06d6319d9
#
_cell.length_a   1.000
_cell.length_b   1.000
_cell.length_c   1.000
_cell.angle_alpha   90.00
_cell.angle_beta   90.00
_cell.angle_gamma   90.00
#
_symmetry.space_group_name_H-M   'P 1'
#
loop_
_entity.id
_entity.type
_entity.pdbx_description
1 polymer ?
#
loop_
_entity_poly.entity_id
_entity_poly.type
_entity_poly.pdbx_seq_one_letter_code
_entity_poly.pdbx_strand_id
1 'polypeptide(L)'
;MYLVTGATGSLGRRIVRQLREDNQLVRAFVRLSSRFGELEDRGAEIFVGDLKQERDIIKACKNVKYIISSHGSGSDAQALDYRANIDLIDQGIANNVEHFVFISVLGVDRGYEDSPTFKAKREVEKYLIASGLNYTILRPSGFANNLIPLAERFRDTGIYFSIGDQKNRSSIVSTDDLAKIAIASTQVEMAKNQIFAVGGPDILKREDLPRIFARLFNREPFVINPPLQLFDGVRTGLGLINPQLNKSLGTLRTLLAHEFFCTPEEISRLESTFAMKMESLESFLSRYVGQ
;
A
#
# COMPACT_ATOMS: atom_id res chain seq x y z
N MET A 1 21.40 -8.08 1.96
CA MET A 1 20.94 -6.89 1.23
C MET A 1 19.46 -7.03 0.95
N TYR A 2 18.70 -5.96 1.14
CA TYR A 2 17.29 -5.85 0.78
C TYR A 2 17.13 -5.18 -0.59
N LEU A 3 16.22 -5.64 -1.41
CA LEU A 3 15.70 -4.91 -2.57
C LEU A 3 14.31 -4.37 -2.22
N VAL A 4 14.13 -3.06 -2.32
CA VAL A 4 12.82 -2.43 -2.11
C VAL A 4 12.36 -1.82 -3.43
N THR A 5 11.26 -2.33 -3.99
CA THR A 5 10.59 -1.70 -5.14
C THR A 5 9.52 -0.73 -4.67
N GLY A 6 9.19 0.28 -5.49
CA GLY A 6 8.33 1.37 -5.03
C GLY A 6 8.98 2.25 -3.95
N ALA A 7 10.31 2.23 -3.87
CA ALA A 7 11.12 2.88 -2.84
C ALA A 7 10.85 4.39 -2.68
N THR A 8 10.39 5.07 -3.72
CA THR A 8 10.04 6.51 -3.68
C THR A 8 8.58 6.79 -3.31
N GLY A 9 7.76 5.75 -3.12
CA GLY A 9 6.38 5.87 -2.63
C GLY A 9 6.31 6.10 -1.12
N SER A 10 5.13 6.42 -0.59
CA SER A 10 4.92 6.70 0.83
C SER A 10 5.34 5.55 1.76
N LEU A 11 5.03 4.31 1.38
CA LEU A 11 5.44 3.11 2.12
C LEU A 11 6.92 2.78 1.89
N GLY A 12 7.36 2.76 0.62
CA GLY A 12 8.73 2.38 0.27
C GLY A 12 9.79 3.29 0.91
N ARG A 13 9.56 4.61 0.98
CA ARG A 13 10.46 5.54 1.70
C ARG A 13 10.61 5.18 3.17
N ARG A 14 9.53 4.81 3.84
CA ARG A 14 9.54 4.40 5.24
C ARG A 14 10.30 3.10 5.46
N ILE A 15 10.09 2.12 4.56
CA ILE A 15 10.83 0.85 4.58
C ILE A 15 12.32 1.11 4.40
N VAL A 16 12.72 1.88 3.39
CA VAL A 16 14.15 2.18 3.14
C VAL A 16 14.75 2.93 4.32
N ARG A 17 14.06 3.95 4.85
CA ARG A 17 14.51 4.71 6.02
C ARG A 17 14.75 3.80 7.23
N GLN A 18 13.74 3.01 7.61
CA GLN A 18 13.84 2.12 8.77
C GLN A 18 14.96 1.09 8.60
N LEU A 19 15.08 0.46 7.43
CA LEU A 19 16.18 -0.47 7.16
C LEU A 19 17.54 0.19 7.29
N ARG A 20 17.70 1.44 6.85
CA ARG A 20 18.97 2.18 7.00
C ARG A 20 19.24 2.60 8.44
N GLU A 21 18.23 2.98 9.20
CA GLU A 21 18.33 3.25 10.64
C GLU A 21 18.76 1.98 11.40
N ASP A 22 18.30 0.80 10.96
CA ASP A 22 18.69 -0.51 11.49
C ASP A 22 20.03 -1.02 10.88
N ASN A 23 20.81 -0.18 10.20
CA ASN A 23 22.08 -0.49 9.54
C ASN A 23 22.02 -1.63 8.50
N GLN A 24 20.85 -1.89 7.92
CA GLN A 24 20.71 -2.90 6.88
C GLN A 24 21.14 -2.36 5.51
N LEU A 25 21.76 -3.22 4.70
CA LEU A 25 22.07 -2.89 3.29
C LEU A 25 20.80 -2.92 2.47
N VAL A 26 20.47 -1.80 1.81
CA VAL A 26 19.26 -1.61 1.02
C VAL A 26 19.60 -1.12 -0.37
N ARG A 27 19.06 -1.81 -1.37
CA ARG A 27 18.97 -1.35 -2.76
C ARG A 27 17.56 -0.81 -2.99
N ALA A 28 17.45 0.48 -3.26
CA ALA A 28 16.21 1.16 -3.59
C ALA A 28 16.02 1.16 -5.11
N PHE A 29 15.03 0.41 -5.63
CA PHE A 29 14.68 0.45 -7.04
C PHE A 29 13.85 1.71 -7.32
N VAL A 30 14.37 2.61 -8.13
CA VAL A 30 13.77 3.91 -8.41
C VAL A 30 13.69 4.19 -9.91
N ARG A 31 12.71 4.98 -10.34
CA ARG A 31 12.66 5.51 -11.70
C ARG A 31 13.49 6.78 -11.79
N LEU A 32 14.11 7.01 -12.95
CA LEU A 32 14.90 8.24 -13.21
C LEU A 32 14.09 9.52 -12.95
N SER A 33 12.79 9.51 -13.24
CA SER A 33 11.89 10.65 -13.04
C SER A 33 11.45 10.88 -11.58
N SER A 34 11.85 10.01 -10.65
CA SER A 34 11.45 10.10 -9.24
C SER A 34 12.43 10.95 -8.43
N ARG A 35 11.94 11.57 -7.35
CA ARG A 35 12.80 12.24 -6.36
C ARG A 35 13.32 11.20 -5.37
N PHE A 36 14.59 10.87 -5.43
CA PHE A 36 15.21 9.82 -4.59
C PHE A 36 16.44 10.30 -3.78
N GLY A 37 16.85 11.57 -3.88
CA GLY A 37 18.02 12.10 -3.16
C GLY A 37 17.98 11.82 -1.65
N GLU A 38 16.82 11.93 -1.00
CA GLU A 38 16.66 11.58 0.43
C GLU A 38 17.07 10.12 0.73
N LEU A 39 16.83 9.19 -0.19
CA LEU A 39 17.19 7.78 0.01
C LEU A 39 18.69 7.58 -0.12
N GLU A 40 19.33 8.30 -1.05
CA GLU A 40 20.78 8.33 -1.25
C GLU A 40 21.49 8.95 -0.05
N ASP A 41 21.00 10.09 0.44
CA ASP A 41 21.53 10.77 1.65
C ASP A 41 21.49 9.88 2.88
N ARG A 42 20.54 8.95 2.96
CA ARG A 42 20.44 7.94 4.02
C ARG A 42 21.34 6.71 3.79
N GLY A 43 22.11 6.70 2.71
CA GLY A 43 23.05 5.62 2.39
C GLY A 43 22.39 4.38 1.78
N ALA A 44 21.23 4.50 1.15
CA ALA A 44 20.68 3.42 0.33
C ALA A 44 21.44 3.34 -1.01
N GLU A 45 21.68 2.13 -1.52
CA GLU A 45 22.14 1.93 -2.89
C GLU A 45 21.01 2.27 -3.86
N ILE A 46 21.22 3.27 -4.70
CA ILE A 46 20.20 3.68 -5.69
C ILE A 46 20.37 2.87 -6.97
N PHE A 47 19.34 2.09 -7.30
CA PHE A 47 19.25 1.39 -8.58
C PHE A 47 18.21 2.09 -9.46
N VAL A 48 18.68 2.82 -10.46
CA VAL A 48 17.81 3.49 -11.43
C VAL A 48 17.42 2.50 -12.54
N GLY A 49 16.13 2.24 -12.69
CA GLY A 49 15.58 1.31 -13.67
C GLY A 49 14.07 1.48 -13.87
N ASP A 50 13.53 0.68 -14.77
CA ASP A 50 12.09 0.60 -15.04
C ASP A 50 11.61 -0.84 -14.76
N LEU A 51 10.66 -1.00 -13.83
CA LEU A 51 10.05 -2.30 -13.52
C LEU A 51 9.28 -2.92 -14.70
N LYS A 52 9.03 -2.18 -15.77
CA LYS A 52 8.50 -2.70 -17.03
C LYS A 52 9.56 -3.37 -17.91
N GLN A 53 10.83 -3.25 -17.54
CA GLN A 53 11.96 -3.83 -18.24
C GLN A 53 12.55 -4.99 -17.46
N GLU A 54 12.32 -6.20 -17.91
CA GLU A 54 12.83 -7.43 -17.27
C GLU A 54 14.34 -7.38 -17.01
N ARG A 55 15.12 -6.84 -17.97
CA ARG A 55 16.58 -6.67 -17.83
C ARG A 55 17.00 -5.84 -16.62
N ASP A 56 16.18 -4.85 -16.22
CA ASP A 56 16.48 -4.01 -15.06
C ASP A 56 16.14 -4.74 -13.77
N ILE A 57 15.08 -5.56 -13.77
CA ILE A 57 14.73 -6.45 -12.64
C ILE A 57 15.85 -7.50 -12.43
N ILE A 58 16.33 -8.15 -13.51
CA ILE A 58 17.44 -9.11 -13.46
C ILE A 58 18.68 -8.48 -12.80
N LYS A 59 19.04 -7.25 -13.18
CA LYS A 59 20.19 -6.55 -12.60
C LYS A 59 19.98 -6.18 -11.16
N ALA A 60 18.77 -5.69 -10.81
CA ALA A 60 18.43 -5.25 -9.47
C ALA A 60 18.42 -6.39 -8.44
N CYS A 61 18.05 -7.61 -8.85
CA CYS A 61 17.98 -8.78 -7.97
C CYS A 61 19.33 -9.45 -7.68
N LYS A 62 20.44 -9.02 -8.31
CA LYS A 62 21.77 -9.60 -8.06
C LYS A 62 22.22 -9.33 -6.63
N ASN A 63 22.69 -10.39 -5.92
CA ASN A 63 23.18 -10.34 -4.55
C ASN A 63 22.16 -9.83 -3.52
N VAL A 64 20.87 -10.04 -3.79
CA VAL A 64 19.77 -9.67 -2.92
C VAL A 64 19.38 -10.88 -2.07
N LYS A 65 19.18 -10.65 -0.76
CA LYS A 65 18.74 -11.66 0.19
C LYS A 65 17.23 -11.59 0.46
N TYR A 66 16.69 -10.38 0.45
CA TYR A 66 15.28 -10.11 0.74
C TYR A 66 14.68 -9.16 -0.29
N ILE A 67 13.47 -9.45 -0.75
CA ILE A 67 12.73 -8.56 -1.65
C ILE A 67 11.48 -8.06 -0.93
N ILE A 68 11.27 -6.73 -0.90
CA ILE A 68 10.00 -6.12 -0.45
C ILE A 68 9.39 -5.39 -1.64
N SER A 69 8.34 -6.00 -2.20
CA SER A 69 7.61 -5.44 -3.33
C SER A 69 6.49 -4.54 -2.83
N SER A 70 6.72 -3.21 -2.86
CA SER A 70 5.75 -2.20 -2.40
C SER A 70 5.30 -1.23 -3.50
N HIS A 71 5.61 -1.52 -4.76
CA HIS A 71 5.16 -0.70 -5.87
C HIS A 71 3.68 -0.96 -6.22
N GLY A 72 3.05 0.03 -6.83
CA GLY A 72 1.72 -0.04 -7.39
C GLY A 72 1.63 0.77 -8.68
N SER A 73 0.65 0.43 -9.52
CA SER A 73 0.59 0.96 -10.89
C SER A 73 -0.15 2.28 -11.03
N GLY A 74 -1.16 2.50 -10.21
CA GLY A 74 -2.12 3.59 -10.44
C GLY A 74 -2.89 3.46 -11.77
N SER A 75 -2.24 3.18 -12.90
CA SER A 75 -2.88 3.14 -14.23
C SER A 75 -2.51 1.94 -15.11
N ASP A 76 -1.44 1.22 -14.81
CA ASP A 76 -0.94 0.10 -15.64
C ASP A 76 -0.78 -1.17 -14.80
N ALA A 77 -1.92 -1.69 -14.35
CA ALA A 77 -1.97 -2.86 -13.49
C ALA A 77 -1.34 -4.11 -14.14
N GLN A 78 -1.51 -4.28 -15.45
CA GLN A 78 -0.96 -5.44 -16.16
C GLN A 78 0.57 -5.43 -16.17
N ALA A 79 1.19 -4.28 -16.46
CA ALA A 79 2.64 -4.22 -16.53
C ALA A 79 3.29 -4.12 -15.14
N LEU A 80 2.72 -3.35 -14.22
CA LEU A 80 3.34 -3.06 -12.93
C LEU A 80 2.82 -3.94 -11.79
N ASP A 81 1.47 -4.04 -11.60
CA ASP A 81 0.96 -4.86 -10.50
C ASP A 81 1.10 -6.35 -10.79
N TYR A 82 1.04 -6.79 -12.06
CA TYR A 82 1.16 -8.21 -12.44
C TYR A 82 2.57 -8.55 -12.93
N ARG A 83 2.94 -8.16 -14.19
CA ARG A 83 4.15 -8.66 -14.85
C ARG A 83 5.42 -8.37 -14.05
N ALA A 84 5.62 -7.17 -13.58
CA ALA A 84 6.81 -6.81 -12.80
C ALA A 84 6.96 -7.64 -11.52
N ASN A 85 5.85 -8.00 -10.86
CA ASN A 85 5.90 -8.87 -9.68
C ASN A 85 6.21 -10.32 -10.04
N ILE A 86 5.69 -10.84 -11.16
CA ILE A 86 6.07 -12.17 -11.66
C ILE A 86 7.57 -12.22 -11.94
N ASP A 87 8.10 -11.24 -12.66
CA ASP A 87 9.54 -11.16 -12.98
C ASP A 87 10.40 -11.04 -11.70
N LEU A 88 9.94 -10.29 -10.69
CA LEU A 88 10.63 -10.21 -9.39
C LEU A 88 10.63 -11.56 -8.65
N ILE A 89 9.53 -12.31 -8.71
CA ILE A 89 9.42 -13.64 -8.08
C ILE A 89 10.37 -14.61 -8.79
N ASP A 90 10.36 -14.64 -10.13
CA ASP A 90 11.23 -15.50 -10.93
C ASP A 90 12.71 -15.19 -10.65
N GLN A 91 13.08 -13.91 -10.58
CA GLN A 91 14.42 -13.50 -10.21
C GLN A 91 14.75 -13.78 -8.73
N GLY A 92 13.76 -13.76 -7.85
CA GLY A 92 13.90 -14.20 -6.47
C GLY A 92 14.31 -15.67 -6.38
N ILE A 93 13.66 -16.53 -7.17
CA ILE A 93 14.02 -17.97 -7.29
C ILE A 93 15.44 -18.12 -7.85
N ALA A 94 15.72 -17.48 -8.99
CA ALA A 94 17.00 -17.60 -9.70
C ALA A 94 18.22 -17.11 -8.89
N ASN A 95 18.01 -16.17 -7.94
CA ASN A 95 19.06 -15.62 -7.08
C ASN A 95 19.03 -16.16 -5.63
N ASN A 96 18.25 -17.21 -5.35
CA ASN A 96 18.11 -17.82 -4.02
C ASN A 96 17.73 -16.80 -2.93
N VAL A 97 16.77 -15.92 -3.22
CA VAL A 97 16.23 -14.97 -2.25
C VAL A 97 15.63 -15.73 -1.07
N GLU A 98 15.99 -15.35 0.15
CA GLU A 98 15.57 -16.05 1.37
C GLU A 98 14.11 -15.76 1.74
N HIS A 99 13.62 -14.55 1.42
CA HIS A 99 12.23 -14.18 1.72
C HIS A 99 11.71 -13.08 0.78
N PHE A 100 10.48 -13.24 0.33
CA PHE A 100 9.76 -12.28 -0.51
C PHE A 100 8.55 -11.69 0.23
N VAL A 101 8.53 -10.38 0.46
CA VAL A 101 7.37 -9.70 1.04
C VAL A 101 6.59 -9.00 -0.07
N PHE A 102 5.31 -9.35 -0.21
CA PHE A 102 4.43 -8.76 -1.20
C PHE A 102 3.36 -7.89 -0.55
N ILE A 103 3.33 -6.60 -0.92
CA ILE A 103 2.27 -5.69 -0.50
C ILE A 103 1.09 -5.82 -1.47
N SER A 104 0.13 -6.61 -1.06
CA SER A 104 -1.12 -6.85 -1.79
C SER A 104 -2.21 -5.82 -1.41
N VAL A 105 -3.45 -6.21 -1.31
CA VAL A 105 -4.59 -5.38 -0.90
C VAL A 105 -5.65 -6.22 -0.20
N LEU A 106 -6.26 -5.72 0.85
CA LEU A 106 -7.37 -6.39 1.52
C LEU A 106 -8.56 -6.57 0.56
N GLY A 107 -9.18 -7.74 0.58
CA GLY A 107 -10.31 -8.06 -0.30
C GLY A 107 -9.92 -8.47 -1.72
N VAL A 108 -8.64 -8.70 -2.00
CA VAL A 108 -8.14 -9.19 -3.30
C VAL A 108 -8.82 -10.49 -3.78
N ASP A 109 -9.36 -11.27 -2.85
CA ASP A 109 -10.05 -12.54 -3.07
C ASP A 109 -11.58 -12.42 -3.14
N ARG A 110 -12.14 -11.21 -3.06
CA ARG A 110 -13.59 -10.96 -3.06
C ARG A 110 -14.21 -10.83 -4.45
N GLY A 111 -13.43 -11.03 -5.53
CA GLY A 111 -13.96 -11.06 -6.89
C GLY A 111 -14.30 -9.69 -7.49
N TYR A 112 -13.58 -8.64 -7.14
CA TYR A 112 -13.79 -7.30 -7.67
C TYR A 112 -13.35 -7.18 -9.14
N GLU A 113 -14.27 -7.52 -10.06
CA GLU A 113 -14.00 -7.60 -11.50
C GLU A 113 -13.68 -6.24 -12.14
N ASP A 114 -14.25 -5.16 -11.61
CA ASP A 114 -14.01 -3.79 -12.09
C ASP A 114 -12.63 -3.21 -11.74
N SER A 115 -11.87 -3.89 -10.87
CA SER A 115 -10.57 -3.40 -10.44
C SER A 115 -9.42 -4.20 -11.06
N PRO A 116 -8.73 -3.66 -12.08
CA PRO A 116 -7.56 -4.31 -12.66
C PRO A 116 -6.44 -4.60 -11.64
N THR A 117 -6.26 -3.70 -10.67
CA THR A 117 -5.26 -3.85 -9.60
C THR A 117 -5.58 -5.05 -8.71
N PHE A 118 -6.85 -5.25 -8.30
CA PHE A 118 -7.22 -6.40 -7.46
C PHE A 118 -7.02 -7.72 -8.21
N LYS A 119 -7.41 -7.78 -9.49
CA LYS A 119 -7.17 -8.95 -10.34
C LYS A 119 -5.67 -9.27 -10.45
N ALA A 120 -4.87 -8.26 -10.81
CA ALA A 120 -3.43 -8.41 -10.98
C ALA A 120 -2.78 -8.92 -9.69
N LYS A 121 -3.08 -8.31 -8.54
CA LYS A 121 -2.52 -8.72 -7.24
C LYS A 121 -2.97 -10.12 -6.82
N ARG A 122 -4.22 -10.50 -7.10
CA ARG A 122 -4.70 -11.87 -6.84
C ARG A 122 -3.90 -12.92 -7.61
N GLU A 123 -3.61 -12.67 -8.88
CA GLU A 123 -2.82 -13.62 -9.69
C GLU A 123 -1.36 -13.66 -9.23
N VAL A 124 -0.78 -12.53 -8.80
CA VAL A 124 0.55 -12.51 -8.18
C VAL A 124 0.59 -13.29 -6.88
N GLU A 125 -0.41 -13.17 -6.01
CA GLU A 125 -0.48 -13.97 -4.77
C GLU A 125 -0.46 -15.47 -5.08
N LYS A 126 -1.30 -15.92 -6.03
CA LYS A 126 -1.33 -17.34 -6.44
C LYS A 126 0.02 -17.81 -6.96
N TYR A 127 0.67 -17.00 -7.80
CA TYR A 127 1.96 -17.32 -8.37
C TYR A 127 3.05 -17.41 -7.29
N LEU A 128 3.09 -16.44 -6.38
CA LEU A 128 4.05 -16.41 -5.28
C LEU A 128 3.87 -17.61 -4.34
N ILE A 129 2.64 -17.97 -4.00
CA ILE A 129 2.34 -19.15 -3.17
C ILE A 129 2.83 -20.44 -3.84
N ALA A 130 2.68 -20.55 -5.16
CA ALA A 130 3.11 -21.72 -5.93
C ALA A 130 4.61 -21.73 -6.27
N SER A 131 5.33 -20.65 -6.05
CA SER A 131 6.71 -20.44 -6.53
C SER A 131 7.78 -21.22 -5.77
N GLY A 132 7.48 -21.69 -4.55
CA GLY A 132 8.46 -22.32 -3.66
C GLY A 132 9.35 -21.33 -2.87
N LEU A 133 9.28 -20.03 -3.13
CA LEU A 133 9.93 -19.01 -2.29
C LEU A 133 9.28 -18.96 -0.91
N ASN A 134 10.06 -18.66 0.12
CA ASN A 134 9.49 -18.20 1.38
C ASN A 134 8.90 -16.82 1.18
N TYR A 135 7.68 -16.62 1.64
CA TYR A 135 6.97 -15.37 1.42
C TYR A 135 6.20 -14.89 2.65
N THR A 136 5.88 -13.61 2.64
CA THR A 136 4.80 -13.03 3.43
C THR A 136 3.98 -12.12 2.54
N ILE A 137 2.67 -12.34 2.50
CA ILE A 137 1.72 -11.50 1.78
C ILE A 137 1.02 -10.60 2.78
N LEU A 138 1.15 -9.29 2.63
CA LEU A 138 0.48 -8.30 3.44
C LEU A 138 -0.66 -7.67 2.65
N ARG A 139 -1.87 -7.76 3.17
CA ARG A 139 -3.10 -7.22 2.55
C ARG A 139 -3.59 -5.99 3.35
N PRO A 140 -3.04 -4.79 3.12
CA PRO A 140 -3.47 -3.59 3.81
C PRO A 140 -4.90 -3.19 3.40
N SER A 141 -5.65 -2.68 4.37
CA SER A 141 -7.03 -2.17 4.20
C SER A 141 -7.06 -0.77 3.60
N GLY A 142 -5.98 -0.02 3.76
CA GLY A 142 -5.80 1.36 3.26
C GLY A 142 -4.68 2.04 4.03
N PHE A 143 -3.98 2.97 3.40
CA PHE A 143 -2.82 3.65 4.00
C PHE A 143 -3.24 4.98 4.62
N ALA A 144 -2.92 5.19 5.89
CA ALA A 144 -3.18 6.44 6.60
C ALA A 144 -2.53 7.66 5.91
N ASN A 145 -1.39 7.46 5.26
CA ASN A 145 -0.72 8.50 4.48
C ASN A 145 -1.59 9.09 3.36
N ASN A 146 -2.51 8.31 2.80
CA ASN A 146 -3.42 8.80 1.75
C ASN A 146 -4.46 9.80 2.27
N LEU A 147 -4.65 9.86 3.59
CA LEU A 147 -5.57 10.82 4.22
C LEU A 147 -4.91 12.14 4.56
N ILE A 148 -3.57 12.25 4.56
CA ILE A 148 -2.86 13.50 4.89
C ILE A 148 -3.32 14.66 3.97
N PRO A 149 -3.32 14.51 2.62
CA PRO A 149 -3.79 15.61 1.76
C PRO A 149 -5.26 15.99 1.98
N LEU A 150 -6.10 15.03 2.36
CA LEU A 150 -7.51 15.29 2.70
C LEU A 150 -7.63 16.05 4.01
N ALA A 151 -6.83 15.69 5.01
CA ALA A 151 -6.79 16.35 6.31
C ALA A 151 -6.26 17.79 6.17
N GLU A 152 -5.20 18.02 5.39
CA GLU A 152 -4.67 19.36 5.09
C GLU A 152 -5.71 20.22 4.38
N ARG A 153 -6.37 19.69 3.35
CA ARG A 153 -7.44 20.40 2.68
C ARG A 153 -8.59 20.74 3.63
N PHE A 154 -8.97 19.80 4.50
CA PHE A 154 -9.99 20.04 5.51
C PHE A 154 -9.56 21.14 6.48
N ARG A 155 -8.31 21.12 6.97
CA ARG A 155 -7.74 22.18 7.80
C ARG A 155 -7.93 23.56 7.16
N ASP A 156 -7.65 23.67 5.87
CA ASP A 156 -7.68 24.95 5.16
C ASP A 156 -9.11 25.41 4.82
N THR A 157 -10.01 24.48 4.48
CA THR A 157 -11.35 24.83 3.96
C THR A 157 -12.51 24.51 4.91
N GLY A 158 -12.38 23.57 5.85
CA GLY A 158 -13.47 23.00 6.64
C GLY A 158 -14.39 22.07 5.84
N ILE A 159 -14.10 21.82 4.55
CA ILE A 159 -14.95 21.00 3.66
C ILE A 159 -14.41 19.59 3.59
N TYR A 160 -15.29 18.60 3.81
CA TYR A 160 -15.00 17.19 3.64
C TYR A 160 -15.91 16.55 2.58
N PHE A 161 -15.31 15.93 1.57
CA PHE A 161 -16.04 15.17 0.58
C PHE A 161 -16.06 13.68 0.97
N SER A 162 -17.25 13.14 1.22
CA SER A 162 -17.47 11.76 1.61
C SER A 162 -18.32 11.06 0.54
N ILE A 163 -17.70 10.32 -0.39
CA ILE A 163 -18.39 9.68 -1.51
C ILE A 163 -18.83 8.27 -1.13
N GLY A 164 -20.07 7.89 -1.46
CA GLY A 164 -20.62 6.56 -1.26
C GLY A 164 -21.29 6.35 0.10
N ASP A 165 -21.48 5.08 0.50
CA ASP A 165 -22.18 4.74 1.74
C ASP A 165 -21.38 5.15 2.98
N GLN A 166 -22.00 5.97 3.82
CA GLN A 166 -21.39 6.51 5.04
C GLN A 166 -21.18 5.44 6.14
N LYS A 167 -21.89 4.32 6.04
CA LYS A 167 -21.80 3.21 6.98
C LYS A 167 -20.68 2.23 6.65
N ASN A 168 -20.10 2.30 5.44
CA ASN A 168 -18.99 1.44 5.04
C ASN A 168 -17.81 1.60 5.99
N ARG A 169 -17.31 0.47 6.50
CA ARG A 169 -16.25 0.39 7.49
C ARG A 169 -14.88 0.23 6.84
N SER A 170 -13.88 0.80 7.49
CA SER A 170 -12.46 0.61 7.16
C SER A 170 -11.61 0.55 8.42
N SER A 171 -10.50 -0.16 8.39
CA SER A 171 -9.48 -0.16 9.44
C SER A 171 -8.14 0.31 8.88
N ILE A 172 -8.06 1.61 8.60
CA ILE A 172 -6.92 2.22 7.90
C ILE A 172 -5.64 2.03 8.72
N VAL A 173 -4.61 1.44 8.10
CA VAL A 173 -3.35 1.14 8.78
C VAL A 173 -2.40 2.34 8.77
N SER A 174 -1.71 2.58 9.89
CA SER A 174 -0.55 3.45 9.95
C SER A 174 0.49 3.00 8.91
N THR A 175 0.92 3.91 8.04
CA THR A 175 1.92 3.57 7.01
C THR A 175 3.28 3.26 7.63
N ASP A 176 3.54 3.79 8.83
CA ASP A 176 4.75 3.48 9.60
C ASP A 176 4.70 2.06 10.16
N ASP A 177 3.55 1.64 10.71
CA ASP A 177 3.38 0.27 11.21
C ASP A 177 3.44 -0.76 10.08
N LEU A 178 2.82 -0.46 8.93
CA LEU A 178 2.92 -1.33 7.76
C LEU A 178 4.38 -1.49 7.29
N ALA A 179 5.20 -0.42 7.37
CA ALA A 179 6.63 -0.50 7.05
C ALA A 179 7.37 -1.41 8.03
N LYS A 180 7.13 -1.27 9.34
CA LYS A 180 7.70 -2.14 10.38
C LYS A 180 7.32 -3.61 10.17
N ILE A 181 6.03 -3.88 9.90
CA ILE A 181 5.53 -5.24 9.63
C ILE A 181 6.19 -5.82 8.38
N ALA A 182 6.31 -5.04 7.30
CA ALA A 182 6.95 -5.50 6.06
C ALA A 182 8.43 -5.89 6.29
N ILE A 183 9.16 -5.13 7.09
CA ILE A 183 10.55 -5.45 7.45
C ILE A 183 10.60 -6.68 8.38
N ALA A 184 9.80 -6.67 9.46
CA ALA A 184 9.77 -7.75 10.43
C ALA A 184 9.35 -9.10 9.80
N SER A 185 8.53 -9.07 8.74
CA SER A 185 8.13 -10.27 8.00
C SER A 185 9.31 -11.07 7.44
N THR A 186 10.45 -10.45 7.21
CA THR A 186 11.67 -11.13 6.73
C THR A 186 12.47 -11.81 7.84
N GLN A 187 12.13 -11.58 9.11
CA GLN A 187 12.87 -12.04 10.30
C GLN A 187 12.01 -12.93 11.21
N VAL A 188 10.69 -12.73 11.22
CA VAL A 188 9.76 -13.45 12.09
C VAL A 188 9.36 -14.78 11.45
N GLU A 189 9.78 -15.90 12.05
CA GLU A 189 9.49 -17.24 11.51
C GLU A 189 7.98 -17.50 11.38
N MET A 190 7.16 -17.01 12.32
CA MET A 190 5.70 -17.15 12.27
C MET A 190 5.04 -16.38 11.11
N ALA A 191 5.77 -15.47 10.46
CA ALA A 191 5.29 -14.75 9.28
C ALA A 191 5.59 -15.49 7.96
N LYS A 192 6.44 -16.51 8.01
CA LYS A 192 6.87 -17.26 6.84
C LYS A 192 5.73 -18.06 6.24
N ASN A 193 5.56 -17.90 4.93
CA ASN A 193 4.50 -18.53 4.13
C ASN A 193 3.08 -18.20 4.64
N GLN A 194 2.91 -17.00 5.17
CA GLN A 194 1.65 -16.52 5.70
C GLN A 194 1.08 -15.33 4.91
N ILE A 195 -0.24 -15.19 5.01
CA ILE A 195 -0.99 -14.05 4.51
C ILE A 195 -1.60 -13.34 5.72
N PHE A 196 -1.41 -12.02 5.80
CA PHE A 196 -1.98 -11.20 6.85
C PHE A 196 -2.88 -10.12 6.27
N ALA A 197 -4.09 -10.01 6.79
CA ALA A 197 -4.87 -8.79 6.70
C ALA A 197 -4.20 -7.73 7.59
N VAL A 198 -3.95 -6.53 7.07
CA VAL A 198 -3.22 -5.48 7.80
C VAL A 198 -4.09 -4.24 7.90
N GLY A 199 -4.61 -3.98 9.09
CA GLY A 199 -5.44 -2.83 9.42
C GLY A 199 -4.93 -2.10 10.66
N GLY A 200 -5.40 -0.89 10.87
CA GLY A 200 -5.27 -0.21 12.16
C GLY A 200 -6.22 -0.81 13.22
N PRO A 201 -6.06 -0.43 14.50
CA PRO A 201 -6.88 -0.95 15.59
C PRO A 201 -8.33 -0.46 15.53
N ASP A 202 -8.57 0.64 14.84
CA ASP A 202 -9.89 1.28 14.76
C ASP A 202 -10.68 0.77 13.55
N ILE A 203 -11.87 0.22 13.77
CA ILE A 203 -12.83 -0.07 12.71
C ILE A 203 -13.77 1.13 12.59
N LEU A 204 -13.45 2.01 11.67
CA LEU A 204 -14.13 3.29 11.47
C LEU A 204 -15.14 3.22 10.35
N LYS A 205 -16.33 3.80 10.56
CA LYS A 205 -17.25 4.10 9.47
C LYS A 205 -16.75 5.33 8.68
N ARG A 206 -17.16 5.43 7.45
CA ARG A 206 -16.80 6.59 6.61
C ARG A 206 -17.24 7.92 7.23
N GLU A 207 -18.41 7.95 7.89
CA GLU A 207 -18.91 9.11 8.62
C GLU A 207 -18.08 9.52 9.85
N ASP A 208 -17.16 8.68 10.32
CA ASP A 208 -16.30 9.01 11.47
C ASP A 208 -15.07 9.83 11.07
N LEU A 209 -14.62 9.72 9.81
CA LEU A 209 -13.43 10.43 9.32
C LEU A 209 -13.52 11.95 9.44
N PRO A 210 -14.61 12.63 9.02
CA PRO A 210 -14.71 14.08 9.22
C PRO A 210 -14.75 14.47 10.70
N ARG A 211 -15.26 13.61 11.60
CA ARG A 211 -15.23 13.84 13.05
C ARG A 211 -13.81 13.79 13.62
N ILE A 212 -12.97 12.87 13.12
CA ILE A 212 -11.55 12.80 13.49
C ILE A 212 -10.85 14.09 13.06
N PHE A 213 -11.08 14.55 11.82
CA PHE A 213 -10.49 15.80 11.32
C PHE A 213 -11.01 17.03 12.11
N ALA A 214 -12.29 17.05 12.47
CA ALA A 214 -12.86 18.10 13.31
C ALA A 214 -12.13 18.22 14.65
N ARG A 215 -11.85 17.10 15.31
CA ARG A 215 -11.09 17.08 16.58
C ARG A 215 -9.64 17.53 16.39
N LEU A 216 -8.96 17.05 15.34
CA LEU A 216 -7.57 17.39 15.07
C LEU A 216 -7.35 18.88 14.81
N PHE A 217 -8.30 19.55 14.16
CA PHE A 217 -8.17 20.94 13.78
C PHE A 217 -9.07 21.91 14.55
N ASN A 218 -9.81 21.40 15.54
CA ASN A 218 -10.81 22.17 16.29
C ASN A 218 -11.74 22.97 15.36
N ARG A 219 -12.30 22.31 14.34
CA ARG A 219 -13.07 22.93 13.27
C ARG A 219 -14.29 22.11 12.91
N GLU A 220 -15.49 22.73 12.89
CA GLU A 220 -16.72 22.05 12.48
C GLU A 220 -16.68 21.63 11.01
N PRO A 221 -17.04 20.37 10.68
CA PRO A 221 -16.97 19.85 9.32
C PRO A 221 -18.20 20.24 8.50
N PHE A 222 -17.98 20.84 7.33
CA PHE A 222 -19.01 20.91 6.29
C PHE A 222 -18.88 19.69 5.38
N VAL A 223 -19.72 18.68 5.63
CA VAL A 223 -19.65 17.40 4.90
C VAL A 223 -20.53 17.45 3.65
N ILE A 224 -19.92 17.22 2.49
CA ILE A 224 -20.61 17.03 1.21
C ILE A 224 -20.58 15.53 0.89
N ASN A 225 -21.76 14.92 0.75
CA ASN A 225 -21.88 13.49 0.49
C ASN A 225 -22.55 13.22 -0.87
N PRO A 226 -21.80 13.29 -1.98
CA PRO A 226 -22.34 12.94 -3.29
C PRO A 226 -22.58 11.42 -3.38
N PRO A 227 -23.68 10.99 -3.99
CA PRO A 227 -23.96 9.58 -4.19
C PRO A 227 -22.95 8.96 -5.17
N LEU A 228 -22.71 7.64 -5.01
CA LEU A 228 -21.74 6.91 -5.84
C LEU A 228 -22.09 6.94 -7.33
N GLN A 229 -23.39 7.04 -7.67
CA GLN A 229 -23.87 7.16 -9.05
C GLN A 229 -23.31 8.41 -9.76
N LEU A 230 -23.11 9.50 -9.02
CA LEU A 230 -22.50 10.71 -9.59
C LEU A 230 -21.04 10.45 -9.97
N PHE A 231 -20.32 9.72 -9.13
CA PHE A 231 -18.95 9.26 -9.44
C PHE A 231 -18.94 8.35 -10.69
N ASP A 232 -19.90 7.42 -10.79
CA ASP A 232 -20.03 6.52 -11.95
C ASP A 232 -20.29 7.32 -13.23
N GLY A 233 -21.12 8.36 -13.19
CA GLY A 233 -21.36 9.27 -14.32
C GLY A 233 -20.09 10.00 -14.78
N VAL A 234 -19.33 10.57 -13.84
CA VAL A 234 -18.05 11.24 -14.12
C VAL A 234 -17.02 10.23 -14.69
N ARG A 235 -16.91 9.04 -14.10
CA ARG A 235 -16.03 7.97 -14.59
C ARG A 235 -16.35 7.59 -16.04
N THR A 236 -17.63 7.41 -16.35
CA THR A 236 -18.08 7.05 -17.71
C THR A 236 -17.75 8.15 -18.70
N GLY A 237 -18.05 9.41 -18.38
CA GLY A 237 -17.74 10.56 -19.23
C GLY A 237 -16.23 10.71 -19.49
N LEU A 238 -15.40 10.58 -18.46
CA LEU A 238 -13.93 10.61 -18.60
C LEU A 238 -13.42 9.40 -19.40
N GLY A 239 -14.07 8.25 -19.28
CA GLY A 239 -13.72 7.03 -20.00
C GLY A 239 -13.95 7.13 -21.52
N LEU A 240 -14.90 7.96 -21.97
CA LEU A 240 -15.11 8.25 -23.40
C LEU A 240 -13.94 9.05 -23.99
N ILE A 241 -13.31 9.91 -23.18
CA ILE A 241 -12.16 10.73 -23.61
C ILE A 241 -10.85 9.94 -23.47
N ASN A 242 -10.70 9.19 -22.37
CA ASN A 242 -9.50 8.41 -22.09
C ASN A 242 -9.85 7.07 -21.41
N PRO A 243 -9.84 5.94 -22.15
CA PRO A 243 -10.15 4.62 -21.62
C PRO A 243 -9.25 4.16 -20.46
N GLN A 244 -8.00 4.65 -20.37
CA GLN A 244 -7.09 4.30 -19.28
C GLN A 244 -7.54 4.95 -17.96
N LEU A 245 -8.09 6.16 -17.99
CA LEU A 245 -8.67 6.80 -16.81
C LEU A 245 -9.85 5.99 -16.25
N ASN A 246 -10.70 5.46 -17.10
CA ASN A 246 -11.81 4.60 -16.67
C ASN A 246 -11.32 3.37 -15.90
N LYS A 247 -10.25 2.71 -16.38
CA LYS A 247 -9.64 1.56 -15.71
C LYS A 247 -9.03 1.95 -14.35
N SER A 248 -8.32 3.05 -14.29
CA SER A 248 -7.73 3.55 -13.03
C SER A 248 -8.79 3.92 -12.00
N LEU A 249 -9.86 4.57 -12.44
CA LEU A 249 -11.00 4.92 -11.60
C LEU A 249 -11.82 3.69 -11.16
N GLY A 250 -11.70 2.55 -11.83
CA GLY A 250 -12.32 1.28 -11.41
C GLY A 250 -11.85 0.82 -10.04
N THR A 251 -10.54 0.89 -9.77
CA THR A 251 -10.00 0.56 -8.45
C THR A 251 -10.52 1.52 -7.38
N LEU A 252 -10.55 2.83 -7.66
CA LEU A 252 -11.10 3.82 -6.73
C LEU A 252 -12.59 3.56 -6.48
N ARG A 253 -13.38 3.27 -7.52
CA ARG A 253 -14.79 2.91 -7.38
C ARG A 253 -14.99 1.72 -6.45
N THR A 254 -14.19 0.67 -6.61
CA THR A 254 -14.24 -0.52 -5.73
C THR A 254 -14.01 -0.12 -4.27
N LEU A 255 -13.00 0.72 -4.00
CA LEU A 255 -12.70 1.21 -2.65
C LEU A 255 -13.83 2.10 -2.08
N LEU A 256 -14.54 2.86 -2.94
CA LEU A 256 -15.66 3.69 -2.53
C LEU A 256 -16.95 2.89 -2.29
N ALA A 257 -17.14 1.79 -3.01
CA ALA A 257 -18.38 1.00 -2.99
C ALA A 257 -18.42 -0.02 -1.85
N HIS A 258 -17.28 -0.47 -1.34
CA HIS A 258 -17.19 -1.62 -0.44
C HIS A 258 -16.50 -1.30 0.89
N GLU A 259 -16.61 -2.24 1.84
CA GLU A 259 -15.95 -2.19 3.13
C GLU A 259 -14.56 -2.85 3.06
N PHE A 260 -13.58 -2.21 3.70
CA PHE A 260 -12.21 -2.72 3.79
C PHE A 260 -11.70 -2.61 5.22
N PHE A 261 -12.07 -3.54 6.08
CA PHE A 261 -11.63 -3.57 7.47
C PHE A 261 -11.15 -4.98 7.85
N CYS A 262 -10.21 -5.02 8.78
CA CYS A 262 -9.75 -6.24 9.44
C CYS A 262 -10.61 -6.50 10.66
N THR A 263 -10.87 -7.78 10.96
CA THR A 263 -11.58 -8.15 12.18
C THR A 263 -10.69 -7.97 13.41
N PRO A 264 -11.25 -7.87 14.63
CA PRO A 264 -10.45 -7.81 15.84
C PRO A 264 -9.48 -8.99 16.00
N GLU A 265 -9.88 -10.19 15.54
CA GLU A 265 -9.06 -11.40 15.56
C GLU A 265 -7.88 -11.29 14.60
N GLU A 266 -8.09 -10.74 13.40
CA GLU A 266 -7.01 -10.49 12.42
C GLU A 266 -6.01 -9.47 12.95
N ILE A 267 -6.48 -8.40 13.60
CA ILE A 267 -5.62 -7.39 14.23
C ILE A 267 -4.85 -8.01 15.41
N SER A 268 -5.50 -8.78 16.28
CA SER A 268 -4.86 -9.47 17.40
C SER A 268 -3.79 -10.47 16.93
N ARG A 269 -4.07 -11.23 15.85
CA ARG A 269 -3.10 -12.12 15.21
C ARG A 269 -1.89 -11.34 14.70
N LEU A 270 -2.12 -10.21 14.05
CA LEU A 270 -1.06 -9.34 13.53
C LEU A 270 -0.18 -8.82 14.69
N GLU A 271 -0.80 -8.23 15.72
CA GLU A 271 -0.11 -7.70 16.89
C GLU A 271 0.72 -8.77 17.63
N SER A 272 0.15 -9.97 17.80
CA SER A 272 0.85 -11.08 18.47
C SER A 272 2.00 -11.64 17.65
N THR A 273 1.82 -11.78 16.32
CA THR A 273 2.86 -12.30 15.42
C THR A 273 4.06 -11.37 15.37
N PHE A 274 3.84 -10.07 15.32
CA PHE A 274 4.91 -9.07 15.18
C PHE A 274 5.31 -8.39 16.50
N ALA A 275 4.75 -8.84 17.62
CA ALA A 275 5.02 -8.33 18.97
C ALA A 275 4.91 -6.79 19.05
N MET A 276 3.87 -6.20 18.43
CA MET A 276 3.66 -4.77 18.38
C MET A 276 2.19 -4.42 18.61
N LYS A 277 1.93 -3.17 19.02
CA LYS A 277 0.60 -2.58 19.03
C LYS A 277 0.41 -1.70 17.82
N MET A 278 -0.77 -1.84 17.20
CA MET A 278 -1.11 -1.02 16.03
C MET A 278 -1.47 0.40 16.45
N GLU A 279 -0.96 1.38 15.70
CA GLU A 279 -1.23 2.79 15.92
C GLU A 279 -2.62 3.16 15.39
N SER A 280 -3.39 3.97 16.17
CA SER A 280 -4.67 4.50 15.73
C SER A 280 -4.51 5.50 14.58
N LEU A 281 -5.56 5.63 13.74
CA LEU A 281 -5.55 6.61 12.65
C LEU A 281 -5.39 8.04 13.17
N GLU A 282 -6.06 8.39 14.27
CA GLU A 282 -6.00 9.73 14.86
C GLU A 282 -4.59 10.04 15.38
N SER A 283 -3.93 9.07 16.04
CA SER A 283 -2.54 9.21 16.48
C SER A 283 -1.57 9.41 15.30
N PHE A 284 -1.72 8.62 14.24
CA PHE A 284 -0.91 8.78 13.03
C PHE A 284 -1.09 10.18 12.43
N LEU A 285 -2.33 10.60 12.20
CA LEU A 285 -2.61 11.90 11.58
C LEU A 285 -2.09 13.07 12.43
N SER A 286 -2.25 13.03 13.76
CA SER A 286 -1.76 14.09 14.65
C SER A 286 -0.25 14.32 14.54
N ARG A 287 0.54 13.27 14.23
CA ARG A 287 2.00 13.38 14.02
C ARG A 287 2.38 14.03 12.68
N TYR A 288 1.53 13.90 11.66
CA TYR A 288 1.88 14.30 10.29
C TYR A 288 1.18 15.57 9.80
N VAL A 289 0.07 15.96 10.40
CA VAL A 289 -0.74 17.11 9.92
C VAL A 289 -0.49 18.38 10.75
N GLY A 290 0.26 18.30 11.81
CA GLY A 290 0.65 19.42 12.68
C GLY A 290 2.07 19.95 12.46
N GLN A 291 2.79 19.41 11.45
CA GLN A 291 4.19 19.77 11.16
C GLN A 291 4.29 20.79 10.04
#